data_b1c8edd0af14b05d45be470fb41aaa49
#
_entry.id   b1c8edd0af14b05d45be470fb41aaa49
#
_cell.length_a   1.000
_cell.length_b   1.000
_cell.length_c   1.000
_cell.angle_alpha   90.00
_cell.angle_beta   90.00
_cell.angle_gamma   90.00
#
_symmetry.space_group_name_H-M   'P 1'
#
loop_
_entity.id
_entity.type
_entity.pdbx_description
1 polymer ?
#
loop_
_entity_poly.entity_id
_entity_poly.type
_entity_poly.pdbx_seq_one_letter_code
_entity_poly.pdbx_strand_id
1 'polypeptide(L)'
;MVWLQEFINEFGTDAVIVNEVLREKLSKDYYWYSPVLYEQLKNKIADCAIAPTSIDELQRIVSFAVKNKVAITPRGAGTGNYGQAIPLQGGIVIDLTKLDRIDMQGDRLVSVQAGVRLGVLEKTLRQNNRELRIFPSTYMKATVGGFLCGGSGGIGSIRWGNLWDDNVSSVTVMTVEEMPQLLTVSGDDMQQYIHNYGTTGLIVEVKLPIESKVSWSQHIVFFHDFREAIKFSDELAHSEEILKRLVSVCEWPIPAHFHPLKKVLREGQSIVMLEIDEKSVHLLDCLADKYDGDIGYTIPAENYQKGLKLSDFTWNHATLWAHKHGDNLTYLQARFQTDRIFEQMADLRSKFGDEIQFHFEYIKIQGEIVPASLPVVKYQSKERLYEIIQFCKTIEVEINDPHTYILGFGGYNMRMKELLKRKELNDPYNLLNPGKLPTAKEVQEFQL
;
A
#
# COMPACT_ATOMS: atom_id res chain seq x y z
N MET A 1 -32.50 10.58 9.61
CA MET A 1 -32.68 9.52 8.60
C MET A 1 -33.40 8.36 9.27
N VAL A 2 -34.51 7.86 8.71
CA VAL A 2 -35.31 6.76 9.31
C VAL A 2 -34.44 5.51 9.49
N TRP A 3 -33.75 5.07 8.44
CA TRP A 3 -32.92 3.89 8.48
C TRP A 3 -31.84 3.92 9.57
N LEU A 4 -31.28 5.10 9.90
CA LEU A 4 -30.23 5.21 10.93
C LEU A 4 -30.79 4.90 12.32
N GLN A 5 -32.02 5.34 12.62
CA GLN A 5 -32.66 5.01 13.88
C GLN A 5 -33.00 3.51 13.97
N GLU A 6 -33.44 2.93 12.87
CA GLU A 6 -33.69 1.46 12.79
C GLU A 6 -32.37 0.69 12.95
N PHE A 7 -31.28 1.15 12.35
CA PHE A 7 -29.96 0.55 12.51
C PHE A 7 -29.45 0.60 13.96
N ILE A 8 -29.62 1.75 14.62
CA ILE A 8 -29.27 1.89 16.04
C ILE A 8 -30.13 0.96 16.92
N ASN A 9 -31.41 0.84 16.62
CA ASN A 9 -32.33 -0.04 17.37
C ASN A 9 -31.95 -1.52 17.20
N GLU A 10 -31.51 -1.93 16.00
CA GLU A 10 -31.13 -3.33 15.71
C GLU A 10 -29.77 -3.71 16.28
N PHE A 11 -28.76 -2.84 16.16
CA PHE A 11 -27.37 -3.16 16.52
C PHE A 11 -26.93 -2.57 17.87
N GLY A 12 -27.72 -1.66 18.44
CA GLY A 12 -27.48 -1.06 19.75
C GLY A 12 -26.70 0.27 19.69
N THR A 13 -27.03 1.15 20.61
CA THR A 13 -26.41 2.50 20.74
C THR A 13 -24.92 2.47 21.02
N ASP A 14 -24.44 1.42 21.68
CA ASP A 14 -23.02 1.28 22.05
C ASP A 14 -22.15 0.76 20.88
N ALA A 15 -22.77 0.02 19.95
CA ALA A 15 -22.10 -0.55 18.80
C ALA A 15 -22.06 0.43 17.60
N VAL A 16 -23.13 1.22 17.41
CA VAL A 16 -23.28 2.14 16.30
C VAL A 16 -22.66 3.50 16.63
N ILE A 17 -21.60 3.84 15.94
CA ILE A 17 -20.84 5.08 16.16
C ILE A 17 -21.51 6.22 15.37
N VAL A 18 -22.17 7.13 16.06
CA VAL A 18 -22.78 8.37 15.49
C VAL A 18 -22.05 9.64 15.96
N ASN A 19 -21.12 9.52 16.89
CA ASN A 19 -20.30 10.64 17.33
C ASN A 19 -19.54 11.27 16.16
N GLU A 20 -19.64 12.58 15.97
CA GLU A 20 -19.10 13.31 14.82
C GLU A 20 -17.58 13.13 14.66
N VAL A 21 -16.83 13.30 15.76
CA VAL A 21 -15.36 13.19 15.75
C VAL A 21 -14.90 11.78 15.35
N LEU A 22 -15.57 10.75 15.88
CA LEU A 22 -15.24 9.36 15.56
C LEU A 22 -15.65 9.00 14.13
N ARG A 23 -16.81 9.46 13.65
CA ARG A 23 -17.24 9.27 12.26
C ARG A 23 -16.27 9.93 11.29
N GLU A 24 -15.87 11.17 11.56
CA GLU A 24 -14.89 11.89 10.76
C GLU A 24 -13.56 11.12 10.70
N LYS A 25 -13.04 10.66 11.83
CA LYS A 25 -11.82 9.86 11.90
C LYS A 25 -11.92 8.55 11.11
N LEU A 26 -13.06 7.84 11.23
CA LEU A 26 -13.29 6.58 10.52
C LEU A 26 -13.59 6.78 9.03
N SER A 27 -13.96 7.97 8.60
CA SER A 27 -14.21 8.35 7.20
C SER A 27 -12.96 8.85 6.48
N LYS A 28 -11.79 8.82 7.11
CA LYS A 28 -10.53 9.33 6.53
C LYS A 28 -9.49 8.23 6.39
N ASP A 29 -8.73 8.28 5.30
CA ASP A 29 -7.44 7.61 5.12
C ASP A 29 -6.34 8.66 4.89
N TYR A 30 -5.23 8.31 4.28
CA TYR A 30 -4.12 9.24 4.01
C TYR A 30 -4.22 9.93 2.64
N TYR A 31 -5.42 10.08 2.05
CA TYR A 31 -5.66 10.78 0.78
C TYR A 31 -5.04 12.18 0.72
N TRP A 32 -4.80 12.79 1.87
CA TRP A 32 -4.18 14.11 1.98
C TRP A 32 -2.70 14.17 1.52
N TYR A 33 -2.08 13.04 1.21
CA TYR A 33 -0.79 13.02 0.50
C TYR A 33 -0.92 13.68 -0.88
N SER A 34 -2.11 13.67 -1.43
CA SER A 34 -2.46 14.34 -2.67
C SER A 34 -3.27 15.60 -2.38
N PRO A 35 -2.75 16.80 -2.65
CA PRO A 35 -3.55 18.03 -2.56
C PRO A 35 -4.78 18.00 -3.46
N VAL A 36 -4.70 17.29 -4.61
CA VAL A 36 -5.84 17.10 -5.53
C VAL A 36 -6.94 16.27 -4.87
N LEU A 37 -6.61 15.15 -4.24
CA LEU A 37 -7.58 14.31 -3.53
C LEU A 37 -8.11 15.01 -2.27
N TYR A 38 -7.27 15.76 -1.59
CA TYR A 38 -7.70 16.51 -0.41
C TYR A 38 -8.88 17.42 -0.71
N GLU A 39 -8.80 18.21 -1.78
CA GLU A 39 -9.90 19.11 -2.18
C GLU A 39 -11.19 18.35 -2.56
N GLN A 40 -11.06 17.16 -3.13
CA GLN A 40 -12.22 16.36 -3.55
C GLN A 40 -12.88 15.58 -2.39
N LEU A 41 -12.10 15.18 -1.39
CA LEU A 41 -12.52 14.18 -0.40
C LEU A 41 -12.68 14.72 1.03
N LYS A 42 -12.14 15.89 1.35
CA LYS A 42 -12.10 16.46 2.72
C LYS A 42 -13.46 16.53 3.45
N ASN A 43 -14.57 16.64 2.70
CA ASN A 43 -15.91 16.77 3.23
C ASN A 43 -16.74 15.47 3.12
N LYS A 44 -16.13 14.34 2.73
CA LYS A 44 -16.82 13.05 2.60
C LYS A 44 -16.79 12.30 3.94
N ILE A 45 -17.94 12.20 4.59
CA ILE A 45 -18.11 11.62 5.92
C ILE A 45 -19.30 10.65 5.90
N ALA A 46 -19.14 9.49 6.56
CA ALA A 46 -20.22 8.50 6.75
C ALA A 46 -21.32 9.02 7.67
N ASP A 47 -22.53 8.48 7.55
CA ASP A 47 -23.64 8.77 8.46
C ASP A 47 -23.44 8.08 9.81
N CYS A 48 -22.88 6.87 9.81
CA CYS A 48 -22.45 6.14 11.02
C CYS A 48 -21.31 5.18 10.69
N ALA A 49 -20.75 4.59 11.75
CA ALA A 49 -19.80 3.49 11.60
C ALA A 49 -20.14 2.36 12.58
N ILE A 50 -19.69 1.15 12.26
CA ILE A 50 -19.84 -0.03 13.11
C ILE A 50 -18.64 -0.97 12.94
N ALA A 51 -18.25 -1.66 14.01
CA ALA A 51 -17.14 -2.63 13.99
C ALA A 51 -17.66 -4.02 14.39
N PRO A 52 -18.04 -4.86 13.41
CA PRO A 52 -18.52 -6.22 13.69
C PRO A 52 -17.44 -7.08 14.33
N THR A 53 -17.85 -7.91 15.29
CA THR A 53 -17.00 -8.83 16.05
C THR A 53 -17.05 -10.26 15.52
N SER A 54 -18.00 -10.55 14.62
CA SER A 54 -18.16 -11.85 13.99
C SER A 54 -18.61 -11.71 12.53
N ILE A 55 -18.43 -12.79 11.76
CA ILE A 55 -18.90 -12.86 10.37
C ILE A 55 -20.44 -12.83 10.33
N ASP A 56 -21.13 -13.46 11.28
CA ASP A 56 -22.58 -13.44 11.37
C ASP A 56 -23.13 -12.03 11.64
N GLU A 57 -22.46 -11.27 12.50
CA GLU A 57 -22.79 -9.86 12.73
C GLU A 57 -22.57 -9.02 11.46
N LEU A 58 -21.46 -9.22 10.78
CA LEU A 58 -21.19 -8.56 9.49
C LEU A 58 -22.27 -8.90 8.46
N GLN A 59 -22.68 -10.15 8.38
CA GLN A 59 -23.75 -10.61 7.48
C GLN A 59 -25.07 -9.88 7.73
N ARG A 60 -25.45 -9.71 9.00
CA ARG A 60 -26.65 -8.96 9.40
C ARG A 60 -26.54 -7.48 9.04
N ILE A 61 -25.38 -6.86 9.25
CA ILE A 61 -25.12 -5.45 8.89
C ILE A 61 -25.28 -5.26 7.37
N VAL A 62 -24.69 -6.14 6.57
CA VAL A 62 -24.77 -6.07 5.10
C VAL A 62 -26.22 -6.29 4.63
N SER A 63 -26.93 -7.30 5.18
CA SER A 63 -28.35 -7.53 4.88
C SER A 63 -29.21 -6.30 5.19
N PHE A 64 -29.00 -5.67 6.34
CA PHE A 64 -29.70 -4.43 6.71
C PHE A 64 -29.42 -3.30 5.69
N ALA A 65 -28.15 -3.08 5.36
CA ALA A 65 -27.74 -2.03 4.42
C ALA A 65 -28.39 -2.23 3.04
N VAL A 66 -28.42 -3.47 2.53
CA VAL A 66 -29.03 -3.80 1.24
C VAL A 66 -30.53 -3.57 1.26
N LYS A 67 -31.25 -4.05 2.29
CA LYS A 67 -32.72 -3.85 2.44
C LYS A 67 -33.10 -2.37 2.48
N ASN A 68 -32.25 -1.54 3.09
CA ASN A 68 -32.48 -0.11 3.22
C ASN A 68 -31.80 0.74 2.13
N LYS A 69 -31.13 0.11 1.16
CA LYS A 69 -30.37 0.76 0.07
C LYS A 69 -29.34 1.77 0.58
N VAL A 70 -28.63 1.42 1.65
CA VAL A 70 -27.62 2.26 2.28
C VAL A 70 -26.25 1.87 1.78
N ALA A 71 -25.45 2.84 1.33
CA ALA A 71 -24.08 2.63 0.92
C ALA A 71 -23.22 2.13 2.09
N ILE A 72 -22.30 1.21 1.81
CA ILE A 72 -21.33 0.68 2.78
C ILE A 72 -19.91 0.90 2.27
N THR A 73 -19.04 1.32 3.18
CA THR A 73 -17.62 1.49 2.91
C THR A 73 -16.82 0.62 3.88
N PRO A 74 -16.19 -0.47 3.39
CA PRO A 74 -15.35 -1.31 4.23
C PRO A 74 -14.05 -0.58 4.57
N ARG A 75 -13.59 -0.80 5.80
CA ARG A 75 -12.37 -0.20 6.31
C ARG A 75 -11.58 -1.20 7.13
N GLY A 76 -10.27 -1.27 6.89
CA GLY A 76 -9.30 -1.80 7.86
C GLY A 76 -8.74 -0.66 8.72
N ALA A 77 -7.43 -0.54 8.85
CA ALA A 77 -6.82 0.54 9.63
C ALA A 77 -6.83 1.92 8.93
N GLY A 78 -7.28 2.00 7.67
CA GLY A 78 -7.33 3.25 6.90
C GLY A 78 -5.95 3.85 6.62
N THR A 79 -4.97 3.01 6.31
CA THR A 79 -3.60 3.43 5.98
C THR A 79 -3.37 3.65 4.49
N GLY A 80 -4.38 3.47 3.65
CA GLY A 80 -4.34 3.80 2.22
C GLY A 80 -4.24 5.30 1.98
N ASN A 81 -3.81 5.71 0.80
CA ASN A 81 -3.57 7.12 0.46
C ASN A 81 -4.19 7.57 -0.87
N TYR A 82 -5.11 6.78 -1.42
CA TYR A 82 -5.85 7.13 -2.65
C TYR A 82 -7.34 7.39 -2.39
N GLY A 83 -7.75 7.54 -1.12
CA GLY A 83 -9.16 7.69 -0.76
C GLY A 83 -9.94 6.38 -0.83
N GLN A 84 -9.29 5.21 -0.75
CA GLN A 84 -9.92 3.90 -0.85
C GLN A 84 -11.02 3.68 0.18
N ALA A 85 -10.79 4.14 1.42
CA ALA A 85 -11.69 3.96 2.56
C ALA A 85 -12.60 5.17 2.82
N ILE A 86 -12.73 6.09 1.86
CA ILE A 86 -13.58 7.30 2.00
C ILE A 86 -15.01 7.00 1.57
N PRO A 87 -16.02 7.26 2.42
CA PRO A 87 -17.43 7.05 2.11
C PRO A 87 -17.96 8.16 1.19
N LEU A 88 -17.81 8.00 -0.14
CA LEU A 88 -18.17 9.04 -1.12
C LEU A 88 -19.65 9.41 -1.09
N GLN A 89 -20.52 8.47 -0.69
CA GLN A 89 -21.97 8.62 -0.66
C GLN A 89 -22.56 8.59 0.77
N GLY A 90 -21.73 8.84 1.80
CA GLY A 90 -22.19 8.70 3.20
C GLY A 90 -22.40 7.23 3.57
N GLY A 91 -23.53 6.93 4.21
CA GLY A 91 -23.90 5.56 4.61
C GLY A 91 -23.11 5.03 5.80
N ILE A 92 -22.78 3.76 5.79
CA ILE A 92 -22.16 3.03 6.90
C ILE A 92 -20.70 2.73 6.60
N VAL A 93 -19.78 3.18 7.45
CA VAL A 93 -18.41 2.65 7.48
C VAL A 93 -18.40 1.37 8.30
N ILE A 94 -17.95 0.27 7.71
CA ILE A 94 -17.77 -1.02 8.39
C ILE A 94 -16.28 -1.19 8.72
N ASP A 95 -15.94 -1.03 10.00
CA ASP A 95 -14.58 -1.22 10.51
C ASP A 95 -14.34 -2.71 10.81
N LEU A 96 -13.58 -3.37 9.92
CA LEU A 96 -13.31 -4.81 10.01
C LEU A 96 -12.18 -5.16 10.99
N THR A 97 -11.61 -4.21 11.71
CA THR A 97 -10.44 -4.43 12.58
C THR A 97 -10.67 -5.38 13.75
N LYS A 98 -11.93 -5.69 14.08
CA LYS A 98 -12.28 -6.67 15.13
C LYS A 98 -12.45 -8.10 14.59
N LEU A 99 -12.39 -8.31 13.28
CA LEU A 99 -12.27 -9.64 12.68
C LEU A 99 -10.78 -9.98 12.60
N ASP A 100 -10.20 -10.44 13.72
CA ASP A 100 -8.75 -10.51 13.90
C ASP A 100 -8.21 -11.89 14.28
N ARG A 101 -8.94 -12.97 13.98
CA ARG A 101 -8.49 -14.33 14.23
C ARG A 101 -7.35 -14.73 13.30
N ILE A 102 -6.33 -15.39 13.89
CA ILE A 102 -5.19 -16.02 13.19
C ILE A 102 -5.26 -17.51 13.41
N ASP A 103 -5.16 -18.30 12.35
CA ASP A 103 -5.16 -19.75 12.38
C ASP A 103 -4.01 -20.32 11.52
N MET A 104 -3.06 -20.97 12.18
CA MET A 104 -1.89 -21.57 11.51
C MET A 104 -2.30 -22.84 10.77
N GLN A 105 -2.11 -22.88 9.46
CA GLN A 105 -2.41 -24.03 8.60
C GLN A 105 -1.14 -24.83 8.26
N GLY A 106 -0.52 -25.37 9.28
CA GLY A 106 0.78 -26.06 9.16
C GLY A 106 1.93 -25.07 8.93
N ASP A 107 2.96 -25.53 8.21
CA ASP A 107 4.24 -24.81 8.09
C ASP A 107 4.33 -23.85 6.91
N ARG A 108 3.38 -23.89 5.98
CA ARG A 108 3.47 -23.13 4.70
C ARG A 108 2.35 -22.13 4.49
N LEU A 109 1.29 -22.22 5.27
CA LEU A 109 0.09 -21.39 5.12
C LEU A 109 -0.39 -20.88 6.46
N VAL A 110 -0.96 -19.68 6.46
CA VAL A 110 -1.71 -19.12 7.57
C VAL A 110 -3.05 -18.64 7.06
N SER A 111 -4.16 -18.96 7.78
CA SER A 111 -5.48 -18.39 7.55
C SER A 111 -5.72 -17.27 8.55
N VAL A 112 -6.14 -16.11 8.07
CA VAL A 112 -6.35 -14.93 8.90
C VAL A 112 -7.61 -14.18 8.50
N GLN A 113 -8.33 -13.65 9.47
CA GLN A 113 -9.43 -12.73 9.19
C GLN A 113 -8.89 -11.37 8.69
N ALA A 114 -9.71 -10.68 7.90
CA ALA A 114 -9.30 -9.46 7.18
C ALA A 114 -8.83 -8.31 8.07
N GLY A 115 -9.29 -8.26 9.33
CA GLY A 115 -8.93 -7.24 10.31
C GLY A 115 -7.61 -7.47 11.04
N VAL A 116 -6.97 -8.63 10.87
CA VAL A 116 -5.66 -8.92 11.47
C VAL A 116 -4.65 -7.86 11.02
N ARG A 117 -3.99 -7.23 12.00
CA ARG A 117 -2.88 -6.31 11.70
C ARG A 117 -1.65 -7.09 11.26
N LEU A 118 -1.04 -6.69 10.15
CA LEU A 118 0.14 -7.37 9.61
C LEU A 118 1.31 -7.42 10.59
N GLY A 119 1.50 -6.37 11.40
CA GLY A 119 2.55 -6.36 12.43
C GLY A 119 2.31 -7.39 13.56
N VAL A 120 1.05 -7.65 13.92
CA VAL A 120 0.68 -8.71 14.86
C VAL A 120 0.92 -10.07 14.23
N LEU A 121 0.49 -10.25 12.98
CA LEU A 121 0.70 -11.48 12.22
C LEU A 121 2.19 -11.80 12.06
N GLU A 122 3.01 -10.85 11.59
CA GLU A 122 4.46 -11.05 11.43
C GLU A 122 5.13 -11.42 12.76
N LYS A 123 4.75 -10.75 13.87
CA LYS A 123 5.26 -11.10 15.20
C LYS A 123 4.89 -12.54 15.59
N THR A 124 3.63 -12.95 15.37
CA THR A 124 3.14 -14.32 15.65
C THR A 124 3.88 -15.35 14.81
N LEU A 125 4.06 -15.09 13.52
CA LEU A 125 4.78 -15.97 12.62
C LEU A 125 6.24 -16.14 13.04
N ARG A 126 6.95 -15.03 13.36
CA ARG A 126 8.36 -15.08 13.79
C ARG A 126 8.57 -15.85 15.11
N GLN A 127 7.58 -15.86 16.01
CA GLN A 127 7.59 -16.71 17.20
C GLN A 127 7.53 -18.21 16.86
N ASN A 128 6.96 -18.55 15.69
CA ASN A 128 6.86 -19.90 15.16
C ASN A 128 7.92 -20.20 14.08
N ASN A 129 9.03 -19.45 14.05
CA ASN A 129 10.09 -19.56 13.05
C ASN A 129 9.60 -19.41 11.59
N ARG A 130 8.56 -18.61 11.39
CA ARG A 130 8.01 -18.24 10.07
C ARG A 130 8.00 -16.73 9.89
N GLU A 131 7.80 -16.27 8.67
CA GLU A 131 7.64 -14.86 8.33
C GLU A 131 6.72 -14.67 7.12
N LEU A 132 6.19 -13.46 6.97
CA LEU A 132 5.46 -13.07 5.77
C LEU A 132 6.41 -12.89 4.58
N ARG A 133 5.93 -13.24 3.37
CA ARG A 133 6.64 -12.94 2.12
C ARG A 133 6.75 -11.45 1.87
N ILE A 134 5.62 -10.75 1.91
CA ILE A 134 5.53 -9.33 1.64
C ILE A 134 4.60 -8.62 2.62
N PHE A 135 4.89 -7.35 2.90
CA PHE A 135 4.02 -6.45 3.67
C PHE A 135 4.34 -4.98 3.37
N PRO A 136 3.37 -4.05 3.52
CA PRO A 136 3.60 -2.63 3.25
C PRO A 136 4.43 -1.98 4.36
N SER A 137 5.07 -0.85 4.11
CA SER A 137 5.78 -0.09 5.16
C SER A 137 4.88 0.27 6.35
N THR A 138 3.57 0.40 6.12
CA THR A 138 2.55 0.67 7.14
C THR A 138 2.14 -0.57 7.97
N TYR A 139 2.82 -1.72 7.82
CA TYR A 139 2.40 -3.04 8.34
C TYR A 139 2.08 -3.06 9.84
N MET A 140 2.73 -2.22 10.65
CA MET A 140 2.42 -2.12 12.09
C MET A 140 0.97 -1.76 12.37
N LYS A 141 0.30 -1.03 11.45
CA LYS A 141 -1.10 -0.60 11.55
C LYS A 141 -1.99 -1.27 10.52
N ALA A 142 -1.50 -1.44 9.29
CA ALA A 142 -2.27 -1.98 8.17
C ALA A 142 -2.84 -3.37 8.51
N THR A 143 -4.09 -3.61 8.09
CA THR A 143 -4.74 -4.92 8.20
C THR A 143 -4.50 -5.74 6.93
N VAL A 144 -4.59 -7.07 7.04
CA VAL A 144 -4.43 -7.99 5.91
C VAL A 144 -5.44 -7.65 4.81
N GLY A 145 -6.74 -7.55 5.10
CA GLY A 145 -7.76 -7.21 4.11
C GLY A 145 -7.55 -5.83 3.50
N GLY A 146 -7.14 -4.84 4.32
CA GLY A 146 -6.82 -3.49 3.83
C GLY A 146 -5.61 -3.48 2.88
N PHE A 147 -4.59 -4.28 3.16
CA PHE A 147 -3.43 -4.42 2.27
C PHE A 147 -3.80 -5.10 0.96
N LEU A 148 -4.59 -6.18 1.00
CA LEU A 148 -5.05 -6.84 -0.23
C LEU A 148 -5.88 -5.90 -1.11
N CYS A 149 -6.85 -5.19 -0.52
CA CYS A 149 -7.75 -4.34 -1.28
C CYS A 149 -7.11 -3.05 -1.80
N GLY A 150 -6.10 -2.51 -1.10
CA GLY A 150 -5.58 -1.17 -1.39
C GLY A 150 -4.10 -1.10 -1.72
N GLY A 151 -3.34 -2.15 -1.46
CA GLY A 151 -1.91 -2.22 -1.73
C GLY A 151 -1.55 -3.03 -2.98
N SER A 152 -0.28 -3.02 -3.31
CA SER A 152 0.28 -3.83 -4.41
C SER A 152 1.45 -4.67 -3.91
N GLY A 153 2.46 -4.04 -3.36
CA GLY A 153 3.69 -4.64 -2.84
C GLY A 153 4.21 -3.93 -1.61
N GLY A 154 5.44 -4.19 -1.26
CA GLY A 154 6.10 -3.64 -0.09
C GLY A 154 7.44 -4.30 0.21
N ILE A 155 7.82 -4.31 1.47
CA ILE A 155 9.00 -5.02 1.97
C ILE A 155 8.86 -6.51 1.60
N GLY A 156 9.84 -7.07 0.96
CA GLY A 156 9.82 -8.43 0.40
C GLY A 156 9.51 -8.52 -1.09
N SER A 157 8.96 -7.46 -1.71
CA SER A 157 8.60 -7.49 -3.14
C SER A 157 9.79 -7.66 -4.08
N ILE A 158 11.00 -7.30 -3.68
CA ILE A 158 12.22 -7.60 -4.45
C ILE A 158 12.44 -9.11 -4.62
N ARG A 159 11.97 -9.92 -3.69
CA ARG A 159 12.11 -11.38 -3.71
C ARG A 159 10.85 -12.07 -4.24
N TRP A 160 9.68 -11.62 -3.81
CA TRP A 160 8.42 -12.33 -3.97
C TRP A 160 7.42 -11.66 -4.93
N GLY A 161 7.78 -10.50 -5.51
CA GLY A 161 6.86 -9.75 -6.36
C GLY A 161 5.76 -9.04 -5.56
N ASN A 162 4.63 -8.83 -6.20
CA ASN A 162 3.48 -8.12 -5.67
C ASN A 162 2.41 -9.09 -5.13
N LEU A 163 1.30 -8.56 -4.63
CA LEU A 163 0.20 -9.36 -4.09
C LEU A 163 -0.36 -10.39 -5.09
N TRP A 164 -0.36 -10.06 -6.37
CA TRP A 164 -0.86 -10.93 -7.46
C TRP A 164 0.15 -11.96 -7.97
N ASP A 165 1.38 -11.96 -7.44
CA ASP A 165 2.46 -12.89 -7.80
C ASP A 165 2.55 -14.05 -6.80
N ASP A 166 1.46 -14.83 -6.64
CA ASP A 166 1.34 -16.00 -5.74
C ASP A 166 1.59 -15.69 -4.24
N ASN A 167 1.39 -14.43 -3.82
CA ASN A 167 1.51 -14.02 -2.42
C ASN A 167 0.19 -14.12 -1.64
N VAL A 168 -0.87 -14.57 -2.29
CA VAL A 168 -2.17 -14.88 -1.69
C VAL A 168 -2.64 -16.23 -2.25
N SER A 169 -3.00 -17.17 -1.36
CA SER A 169 -3.45 -18.51 -1.78
C SER A 169 -4.94 -18.58 -2.04
N SER A 170 -5.73 -17.92 -1.21
CA SER A 170 -7.18 -17.78 -1.41
C SER A 170 -7.74 -16.64 -0.56
N VAL A 171 -8.92 -16.17 -0.94
CA VAL A 171 -9.72 -15.21 -0.18
C VAL A 171 -11.11 -15.76 0.05
N THR A 172 -11.70 -15.51 1.23
CA THR A 172 -13.15 -15.70 1.47
C THR A 172 -13.78 -14.32 1.47
N VAL A 173 -14.79 -14.16 0.63
CA VAL A 173 -15.45 -12.88 0.34
C VAL A 173 -16.92 -12.99 0.67
N MET A 174 -17.51 -11.98 1.29
CA MET A 174 -18.94 -11.84 1.51
C MET A 174 -19.55 -10.98 0.40
N THR A 175 -20.61 -11.47 -0.24
CA THR A 175 -21.40 -10.72 -1.23
C THR A 175 -22.24 -9.63 -0.56
N VAL A 176 -22.68 -8.64 -1.32
CA VAL A 176 -23.52 -7.53 -0.84
C VAL A 176 -24.92 -7.66 -1.44
N GLU A 177 -25.70 -8.55 -0.84
CA GLU A 177 -27.06 -8.93 -1.20
C GLU A 177 -27.94 -8.97 0.05
N GLU A 178 -29.27 -9.14 -0.12
CA GLU A 178 -30.19 -9.28 1.02
C GLU A 178 -29.86 -10.50 1.90
N MET A 179 -29.38 -11.58 1.28
CA MET A 179 -28.85 -12.78 1.95
C MET A 179 -27.39 -12.97 1.59
N PRO A 180 -26.45 -12.26 2.24
CA PRO A 180 -25.03 -12.29 1.87
C PRO A 180 -24.46 -13.72 1.90
N GLN A 181 -23.72 -14.08 0.86
CA GLN A 181 -23.07 -15.38 0.72
C GLN A 181 -21.58 -15.27 1.00
N LEU A 182 -20.98 -16.35 1.50
CA LEU A 182 -19.53 -16.49 1.63
C LEU A 182 -18.99 -17.30 0.46
N LEU A 183 -18.10 -16.71 -0.31
CA LEU A 183 -17.45 -17.30 -1.48
C LEU A 183 -15.97 -17.44 -1.21
N THR A 184 -15.44 -18.67 -1.28
CA THR A 184 -13.98 -18.88 -1.25
C THR A 184 -13.43 -18.93 -2.69
N VAL A 185 -12.47 -18.05 -2.97
CA VAL A 185 -11.91 -17.83 -4.31
C VAL A 185 -10.41 -18.05 -4.29
N SER A 186 -9.88 -18.69 -5.32
CA SER A 186 -8.45 -18.97 -5.51
C SER A 186 -8.08 -18.91 -6.98
N GLY A 187 -6.79 -18.96 -7.31
CA GLY A 187 -6.29 -18.87 -8.68
C GLY A 187 -6.59 -17.53 -9.34
N ASP A 188 -6.78 -17.51 -10.64
CA ASP A 188 -6.96 -16.28 -11.42
C ASP A 188 -8.15 -15.44 -11.02
N ASP A 189 -9.25 -16.05 -10.58
CA ASP A 189 -10.43 -15.32 -10.12
C ASP A 189 -10.16 -14.45 -8.89
N MET A 190 -9.14 -14.78 -8.11
CA MET A 190 -8.72 -14.00 -6.94
C MET A 190 -8.22 -12.60 -7.30
N GLN A 191 -7.70 -12.42 -8.53
CA GLN A 191 -7.23 -11.12 -9.03
C GLN A 191 -8.32 -10.03 -8.98
N GLN A 192 -9.58 -10.42 -9.05
CA GLN A 192 -10.72 -9.49 -8.98
C GLN A 192 -10.98 -8.95 -7.56
N TYR A 193 -10.24 -9.44 -6.57
CA TYR A 193 -10.34 -9.02 -5.16
C TYR A 193 -9.05 -8.37 -4.63
N ILE A 194 -7.98 -8.33 -5.44
CA ILE A 194 -6.72 -7.68 -5.09
C ILE A 194 -6.67 -6.28 -5.71
N HIS A 195 -6.21 -5.30 -4.96
CA HIS A 195 -6.06 -3.89 -5.37
C HIS A 195 -7.32 -3.28 -6.02
N ASN A 196 -8.48 -3.66 -5.53
CA ASN A 196 -9.79 -3.27 -6.07
C ASN A 196 -10.55 -2.27 -5.18
N TYR A 197 -9.90 -1.72 -4.16
CA TYR A 197 -10.49 -0.80 -3.17
C TYR A 197 -11.70 -1.37 -2.41
N GLY A 198 -11.80 -2.72 -2.31
CA GLY A 198 -12.92 -3.39 -1.65
C GLY A 198 -14.26 -3.15 -2.34
N THR A 199 -14.29 -3.12 -3.68
CA THR A 199 -15.50 -2.80 -4.45
C THR A 199 -16.26 -4.03 -4.93
N THR A 200 -15.62 -5.21 -5.04
CA THR A 200 -16.23 -6.42 -5.63
C THR A 200 -16.71 -7.44 -4.60
N GLY A 201 -16.60 -7.13 -3.31
CA GLY A 201 -17.02 -7.97 -2.19
C GLY A 201 -16.21 -7.63 -0.92
N LEU A 202 -16.74 -8.00 0.23
CA LEU A 202 -16.09 -7.79 1.51
C LEU A 202 -15.15 -8.97 1.82
N ILE A 203 -13.85 -8.76 1.78
CA ILE A 203 -12.90 -9.80 2.20
C ILE A 203 -13.06 -10.02 3.70
N VAL A 204 -13.34 -11.26 4.12
CA VAL A 204 -13.51 -11.64 5.51
C VAL A 204 -12.39 -12.54 6.02
N GLU A 205 -11.81 -13.38 5.17
CA GLU A 205 -10.68 -14.26 5.49
C GLU A 205 -9.71 -14.36 4.32
N VAL A 206 -8.43 -14.53 4.61
CA VAL A 206 -7.35 -14.65 3.64
C VAL A 206 -6.44 -15.79 4.04
N LYS A 207 -6.02 -16.63 3.08
CA LYS A 207 -4.93 -17.60 3.25
C LYS A 207 -3.68 -17.07 2.57
N LEU A 208 -2.62 -16.93 3.36
CA LEU A 208 -1.33 -16.41 2.92
C LEU A 208 -0.25 -17.51 2.98
N PRO A 209 0.60 -17.61 1.95
CA PRO A 209 1.82 -18.39 2.05
C PRO A 209 2.79 -17.70 3.01
N ILE A 210 3.50 -18.52 3.79
CA ILE A 210 4.51 -18.11 4.76
C ILE A 210 5.81 -18.82 4.51
N GLU A 211 6.92 -18.17 4.90
CA GLU A 211 8.26 -18.66 4.68
C GLU A 211 9.00 -18.97 5.98
N SER A 212 10.10 -19.67 5.88
CA SER A 212 11.03 -19.83 6.99
C SER A 212 11.63 -18.48 7.37
N LYS A 213 11.65 -18.17 8.65
CA LYS A 213 12.23 -16.96 9.21
C LYS A 213 13.69 -16.80 8.82
N VAL A 214 14.05 -15.64 8.30
CA VAL A 214 15.42 -15.22 8.02
C VAL A 214 15.90 -14.24 9.10
N SER A 215 17.20 -14.24 9.37
CA SER A 215 17.86 -13.29 10.28
C SER A 215 18.22 -12.00 9.51
N TRP A 216 17.26 -11.08 9.43
CA TRP A 216 17.43 -9.82 8.71
C TRP A 216 18.22 -8.81 9.52
N SER A 217 19.36 -8.34 8.99
CA SER A 217 20.05 -7.14 9.44
C SER A 217 19.67 -5.95 8.56
N GLN A 218 19.72 -4.75 9.12
CA GLN A 218 19.35 -3.52 8.41
C GLN A 218 20.55 -2.59 8.32
N HIS A 219 20.75 -1.97 7.14
CA HIS A 219 21.92 -1.13 6.88
C HIS A 219 21.52 0.15 6.17
N ILE A 220 22.24 1.26 6.47
CA ILE A 220 22.25 2.47 5.67
C ILE A 220 23.64 2.63 5.06
N VAL A 221 23.68 2.65 3.73
CA VAL A 221 24.88 2.99 2.95
C VAL A 221 24.73 4.40 2.44
N PHE A 222 25.74 5.23 2.65
CA PHE A 222 25.78 6.64 2.30
C PHE A 222 26.57 6.87 1.01
N PHE A 223 26.08 7.77 0.16
CA PHE A 223 26.70 8.12 -1.10
C PHE A 223 26.73 9.64 -1.30
N HIS A 224 27.85 10.15 -1.77
CA HIS A 224 27.96 11.55 -2.22
C HIS A 224 27.33 11.75 -3.60
N ASP A 225 27.50 10.77 -4.50
CA ASP A 225 26.86 10.77 -5.82
C ASP A 225 25.65 9.83 -5.84
N PHE A 226 24.49 10.37 -6.15
CA PHE A 226 23.24 9.59 -6.25
C PHE A 226 23.28 8.57 -7.38
N ARG A 227 24.04 8.83 -8.45
CA ARG A 227 24.20 7.85 -9.54
C ARG A 227 24.94 6.60 -9.08
N GLU A 228 25.95 6.75 -8.21
CA GLU A 228 26.64 5.60 -7.60
C GLU A 228 25.73 4.83 -6.65
N ALA A 229 24.86 5.52 -5.89
CA ALA A 229 23.83 4.86 -5.07
C ALA A 229 22.89 3.97 -5.91
N ILE A 230 22.47 4.45 -7.11
CA ILE A 230 21.63 3.66 -8.01
C ILE A 230 22.39 2.47 -8.59
N LYS A 231 23.63 2.64 -9.04
CA LYS A 231 24.46 1.54 -9.59
C LYS A 231 24.73 0.46 -8.53
N PHE A 232 25.11 0.88 -7.31
CA PHE A 232 25.26 -0.01 -6.17
C PHE A 232 23.99 -0.80 -5.92
N SER A 233 22.85 -0.11 -5.87
CA SER A 233 21.56 -0.74 -5.57
C SER A 233 21.11 -1.70 -6.66
N ASP A 234 21.40 -1.38 -7.93
CA ASP A 234 21.09 -2.25 -9.06
C ASP A 234 21.90 -3.54 -9.01
N GLU A 235 23.23 -3.46 -8.82
CA GLU A 235 24.09 -4.64 -8.70
C GLU A 235 23.69 -5.49 -7.47
N LEU A 236 23.46 -4.86 -6.32
CA LEU A 236 23.00 -5.55 -5.11
C LEU A 236 21.65 -6.23 -5.34
N ALA A 237 20.72 -5.53 -5.99
CA ALA A 237 19.38 -6.06 -6.26
C ALA A 237 19.43 -7.33 -7.12
N HIS A 238 20.32 -7.38 -8.13
CA HIS A 238 20.50 -8.52 -9.03
C HIS A 238 21.45 -9.60 -8.48
N SER A 239 22.26 -9.34 -7.44
CA SER A 239 23.14 -10.34 -6.85
C SER A 239 22.36 -11.53 -6.26
N GLU A 240 22.64 -12.75 -6.68
CA GLU A 240 22.08 -13.97 -6.12
C GLU A 240 22.75 -14.37 -4.79
N GLU A 241 23.97 -13.91 -4.54
CA GLU A 241 24.76 -14.23 -3.37
C GLU A 241 24.30 -13.49 -2.11
N ILE A 242 23.73 -12.30 -2.29
CA ILE A 242 23.20 -11.47 -1.20
C ILE A 242 21.67 -11.67 -1.10
N LEU A 243 21.24 -12.44 -0.10
CA LEU A 243 19.82 -12.57 0.19
C LEU A 243 19.29 -11.28 0.81
N LYS A 244 18.36 -10.62 0.14
CA LYS A 244 17.76 -9.34 0.52
C LYS A 244 16.24 -9.38 0.39
N ARG A 245 15.56 -8.49 1.13
CA ARG A 245 14.12 -8.25 0.98
C ARG A 245 13.72 -6.78 0.93
N LEU A 246 14.69 -5.87 1.11
CA LEU A 246 14.49 -4.44 0.96
C LEU A 246 15.76 -3.82 0.36
N VAL A 247 15.59 -3.06 -0.72
CA VAL A 247 16.59 -2.15 -1.30
C VAL A 247 15.84 -0.88 -1.68
N SER A 248 16.05 0.17 -0.88
CA SER A 248 15.37 1.46 -1.00
C SER A 248 16.40 2.58 -1.11
N VAL A 249 16.29 3.41 -2.14
CA VAL A 249 17.26 4.45 -2.49
C VAL A 249 16.60 5.81 -2.39
N CYS A 250 17.13 6.70 -1.57
CA CYS A 250 16.63 8.06 -1.42
C CYS A 250 17.70 9.09 -1.79
N GLU A 251 17.37 9.94 -2.77
CA GLU A 251 18.18 11.11 -3.13
C GLU A 251 18.12 12.16 -2.01
N TRP A 252 19.26 12.83 -1.73
CA TRP A 252 19.22 14.05 -0.93
C TRP A 252 18.40 15.15 -1.66
N PRO A 253 17.46 15.87 -0.99
CA PRO A 253 17.30 16.00 0.46
C PRO A 253 16.20 15.13 1.10
N ILE A 254 15.62 14.11 0.46
CA ILE A 254 14.58 13.27 1.07
C ILE A 254 14.99 12.75 2.46
N PRO A 255 16.24 12.24 2.68
CA PRO A 255 16.68 11.76 4.00
C PRO A 255 16.63 12.83 5.09
N ALA A 256 16.75 14.12 4.76
CA ALA A 256 16.69 15.20 5.75
C ALA A 256 15.35 15.26 6.51
N HIS A 257 14.29 14.70 5.91
CA HIS A 257 12.97 14.61 6.53
C HIS A 257 12.84 13.45 7.53
N PHE A 258 13.79 12.52 7.59
CA PHE A 258 13.73 11.35 8.47
C PHE A 258 14.20 11.67 9.89
N HIS A 259 13.45 12.50 10.61
CA HIS A 259 13.81 13.03 11.93
C HIS A 259 14.29 12.00 12.95
N PRO A 260 13.72 10.79 13.07
CA PRO A 260 14.24 9.78 13.99
C PRO A 260 15.66 9.31 13.67
N LEU A 261 16.09 9.47 12.41
CA LEU A 261 17.43 9.13 11.93
C LEU A 261 18.41 10.32 11.94
N LYS A 262 17.99 11.51 12.40
CA LYS A 262 18.79 12.75 12.33
C LYS A 262 20.22 12.61 12.88
N LYS A 263 20.42 11.77 13.91
CA LYS A 263 21.76 11.55 14.50
C LYS A 263 22.66 10.65 13.66
N VAL A 264 22.08 9.93 12.71
CA VAL A 264 22.75 8.97 11.83
C VAL A 264 23.00 9.58 10.46
N LEU A 265 22.03 10.34 9.95
CA LEU A 265 22.05 10.92 8.61
C LEU A 265 23.15 11.96 8.46
N ARG A 266 23.69 12.07 7.24
CA ARG A 266 24.76 13.00 6.86
C ARG A 266 24.23 14.00 5.85
N GLU A 267 24.47 15.27 6.11
CA GLU A 267 24.01 16.34 5.22
C GLU A 267 24.64 16.22 3.82
N GLY A 268 23.83 16.42 2.80
CA GLY A 268 24.26 16.35 1.40
C GLY A 268 24.45 14.94 0.85
N GLN A 269 24.24 13.88 1.66
CA GLN A 269 24.42 12.50 1.20
C GLN A 269 23.09 11.79 0.93
N SER A 270 23.03 11.14 -0.23
CA SER A 270 21.98 10.19 -0.58
C SER A 270 22.19 8.88 0.19
N ILE A 271 21.12 8.11 0.39
CA ILE A 271 21.19 6.87 1.16
C ILE A 271 20.56 5.69 0.43
N VAL A 272 21.11 4.51 0.71
CA VAL A 272 20.47 3.24 0.41
C VAL A 272 20.14 2.52 1.72
N MET A 273 18.86 2.20 1.92
CA MET A 273 18.38 1.44 3.08
C MET A 273 18.14 -0.01 2.67
N LEU A 274 18.69 -0.93 3.44
CA LEU A 274 18.73 -2.34 3.11
C LEU A 274 18.17 -3.20 4.25
N GLU A 275 17.49 -4.30 3.89
CA GLU A 275 17.30 -5.47 4.75
C GLU A 275 17.89 -6.69 4.06
N ILE A 276 18.99 -7.24 4.60
CA ILE A 276 19.71 -8.40 4.05
C ILE A 276 19.85 -9.50 5.11
N ASP A 277 20.00 -10.75 4.66
CA ASP A 277 20.34 -11.86 5.56
C ASP A 277 21.71 -11.60 6.21
N GLU A 278 21.77 -11.71 7.52
CA GLU A 278 23.00 -11.53 8.31
C GLU A 278 24.19 -12.36 7.79
N LYS A 279 23.90 -13.51 7.20
CA LYS A 279 24.93 -14.36 6.57
C LYS A 279 25.60 -13.74 5.34
N SER A 280 24.92 -12.82 4.66
CA SER A 280 25.42 -12.18 3.45
C SER A 280 26.09 -10.80 3.71
N VAL A 281 26.12 -10.34 4.97
CA VAL A 281 26.66 -8.99 5.31
C VAL A 281 28.11 -8.82 4.90
N HIS A 282 28.94 -9.87 5.01
CA HIS A 282 30.36 -9.82 4.63
C HIS A 282 30.62 -9.49 3.15
N LEU A 283 29.60 -9.64 2.28
CA LEU A 283 29.69 -9.28 0.86
C LEU A 283 29.36 -7.80 0.63
N LEU A 284 28.70 -7.14 1.60
CA LEU A 284 28.22 -5.78 1.46
C LEU A 284 29.37 -4.76 1.44
N ASP A 285 30.41 -4.97 2.26
CA ASP A 285 31.57 -4.07 2.35
C ASP A 285 32.27 -3.93 0.99
N CYS A 286 32.59 -5.05 0.35
CA CYS A 286 33.25 -5.04 -0.96
C CYS A 286 32.41 -4.37 -2.05
N LEU A 287 31.09 -4.60 -1.98
CA LEU A 287 30.17 -3.98 -2.95
C LEU A 287 30.04 -2.47 -2.70
N ALA A 288 29.97 -2.03 -1.45
CA ALA A 288 29.92 -0.62 -1.10
C ALA A 288 31.17 0.12 -1.55
N ASP A 289 32.37 -0.42 -1.26
CA ASP A 289 33.65 0.14 -1.65
C ASP A 289 33.78 0.33 -3.18
N LYS A 290 33.23 -0.61 -3.97
CA LYS A 290 33.23 -0.53 -5.44
C LYS A 290 32.54 0.71 -5.99
N TYR A 291 31.56 1.25 -5.27
CA TYR A 291 30.74 2.39 -5.67
C TYR A 291 30.92 3.62 -4.77
N ASP A 292 32.03 3.73 -4.07
CA ASP A 292 32.33 4.82 -3.11
C ASP A 292 31.23 4.99 -2.04
N GLY A 293 30.59 3.89 -1.65
CA GLY A 293 29.56 3.84 -0.61
C GLY A 293 30.18 3.60 0.78
N ASP A 294 29.65 4.26 1.80
CA ASP A 294 30.05 4.06 3.19
C ASP A 294 28.91 3.49 4.03
N ILE A 295 29.12 2.31 4.64
CA ILE A 295 28.16 1.67 5.54
C ILE A 295 28.20 2.37 6.90
N GLY A 296 27.42 3.44 7.04
CA GLY A 296 27.49 4.29 8.23
C GLY A 296 26.52 3.91 9.36
N TYR A 297 25.59 2.98 9.14
CA TYR A 297 24.63 2.56 10.18
C TYR A 297 24.15 1.12 9.97
N THR A 298 24.17 0.35 11.06
CA THR A 298 23.73 -1.06 11.04
C THR A 298 22.84 -1.37 12.25
N ILE A 299 21.73 -2.06 12.01
CA ILE A 299 20.89 -2.70 13.02
C ILE A 299 21.07 -4.21 12.85
N PRO A 300 21.74 -4.90 13.79
CA PRO A 300 21.99 -6.34 13.69
C PRO A 300 20.67 -7.14 13.79
N ALA A 301 20.66 -8.35 13.25
CA ALA A 301 19.48 -9.20 13.17
C ALA A 301 18.81 -9.50 14.52
N GLU A 302 19.57 -9.59 15.60
CA GLU A 302 19.06 -9.76 16.97
C GLU A 302 18.17 -8.58 17.45
N ASN A 303 18.32 -7.41 16.85
CA ASN A 303 17.56 -6.20 17.13
C ASN A 303 16.48 -5.91 16.09
N TYR A 304 16.30 -6.78 15.08
CA TYR A 304 15.39 -6.57 13.95
C TYR A 304 13.96 -6.14 14.35
N GLN A 305 13.41 -6.71 15.43
CA GLN A 305 12.06 -6.34 15.91
C GLN A 305 12.07 -5.36 17.08
N LYS A 306 13.22 -4.83 17.47
CA LYS A 306 13.38 -3.93 18.60
C LYS A 306 13.67 -2.51 18.14
N GLY A 307 12.88 -1.56 18.60
CA GLY A 307 13.12 -0.14 18.33
C GLY A 307 12.85 0.30 16.90
N LEU A 308 13.75 1.11 16.35
CA LEU A 308 13.65 1.70 15.02
C LEU A 308 13.83 0.64 13.93
N LYS A 309 13.08 0.77 12.84
CA LYS A 309 13.17 -0.08 11.65
C LYS A 309 13.39 0.80 10.44
N LEU A 310 14.31 0.42 9.55
CA LEU A 310 14.56 1.19 8.34
C LEU A 310 13.37 1.15 7.38
N SER A 311 12.57 0.07 7.39
CA SER A 311 11.31 -0.01 6.64
C SER A 311 10.29 1.08 6.99
N ASP A 312 10.43 1.75 8.16
CA ASP A 312 9.60 2.90 8.54
C ASP A 312 9.97 4.20 7.78
N PHE A 313 10.97 4.15 6.89
CA PHE A 313 11.45 5.28 6.08
C PHE A 313 11.44 4.97 4.58
N THR A 314 10.88 3.85 4.17
CA THR A 314 10.84 3.36 2.79
C THR A 314 9.42 3.40 2.23
N TRP A 315 9.26 3.18 0.94
CA TRP A 315 7.95 3.19 0.29
C TRP A 315 7.19 4.50 0.58
N ASN A 316 5.89 4.41 0.77
CA ASN A 316 5.05 5.58 1.11
C ASN A 316 5.39 6.23 2.47
N HIS A 317 6.19 5.58 3.32
CA HIS A 317 6.69 6.22 4.54
C HIS A 317 7.76 7.28 4.25
N ALA A 318 8.58 7.14 3.21
CA ALA A 318 9.46 8.23 2.76
C ALA A 318 8.65 9.49 2.43
N THR A 319 7.55 9.32 1.67
CA THR A 319 6.59 10.39 1.39
C THR A 319 5.94 10.95 2.66
N LEU A 320 5.54 10.09 3.61
CA LEU A 320 4.95 10.52 4.89
C LEU A 320 5.90 11.42 5.69
N TRP A 321 7.18 11.03 5.77
CA TRP A 321 8.18 11.83 6.46
C TRP A 321 8.43 13.16 5.75
N ALA A 322 8.48 13.17 4.42
CA ALA A 322 8.56 14.39 3.64
C ALA A 322 7.38 15.33 3.90
N HIS A 323 6.15 14.82 3.88
CA HIS A 323 4.95 15.62 4.22
C HIS A 323 4.93 16.17 5.65
N LYS A 324 5.48 15.45 6.63
CA LYS A 324 5.52 15.92 8.02
C LYS A 324 6.49 17.08 8.25
N HIS A 325 7.50 17.20 7.42
CA HIS A 325 8.65 18.07 7.68
C HIS A 325 9.03 18.96 6.50
N GLY A 326 8.40 18.77 5.34
CA GLY A 326 8.55 19.61 4.16
C GLY A 326 7.26 20.35 3.83
N ASP A 327 7.40 21.54 3.25
CA ASP A 327 6.28 22.37 2.84
C ASP A 327 5.84 22.03 1.41
N ASN A 328 4.51 21.92 1.21
CA ASN A 328 3.89 21.74 -0.10
C ASN A 328 4.49 20.56 -0.92
N LEU A 329 4.67 19.42 -0.29
CA LEU A 329 5.15 18.23 -0.96
C LEU A 329 3.99 17.31 -1.35
N THR A 330 4.16 16.60 -2.46
CA THR A 330 3.33 15.46 -2.89
C THR A 330 4.25 14.39 -3.48
N TYR A 331 3.70 13.41 -4.18
CA TYR A 331 4.48 12.32 -4.75
C TYR A 331 3.88 11.83 -6.05
N LEU A 332 4.64 11.05 -6.78
CA LEU A 332 4.17 10.26 -7.91
C LEU A 332 4.44 8.77 -7.66
N GLN A 333 3.87 7.92 -8.49
CA GLN A 333 4.27 6.54 -8.63
C GLN A 333 4.72 6.33 -10.06
N ALA A 334 5.98 6.03 -10.23
CA ALA A 334 6.61 5.96 -11.52
C ALA A 334 7.39 4.66 -11.69
N ARG A 335 7.58 4.24 -12.93
CA ARG A 335 8.50 3.18 -13.30
C ARG A 335 9.41 3.68 -14.42
N PHE A 336 10.70 3.76 -14.12
CA PHE A 336 11.74 4.11 -15.07
C PHE A 336 12.16 2.87 -15.85
N GLN A 337 12.66 3.07 -17.09
CA GLN A 337 13.30 2.01 -17.85
C GLN A 337 14.71 1.78 -17.26
N THR A 338 15.01 0.54 -16.92
CA THR A 338 16.26 0.21 -16.19
C THR A 338 17.51 0.63 -16.99
N ASP A 339 17.50 0.46 -18.31
CA ASP A 339 18.60 0.80 -19.21
C ASP A 339 18.68 2.31 -19.50
N ARG A 340 17.61 3.08 -19.28
CA ARG A 340 17.52 4.53 -19.54
C ARG A 340 17.32 5.39 -18.30
N ILE A 341 17.37 4.81 -17.11
CA ILE A 341 17.06 5.51 -15.85
C ILE A 341 17.83 6.83 -15.71
N PHE A 342 19.11 6.85 -16.04
CA PHE A 342 19.96 8.06 -15.91
C PHE A 342 19.61 9.13 -16.95
N GLU A 343 19.24 8.75 -18.18
CA GLU A 343 18.75 9.66 -19.22
C GLU A 343 17.41 10.27 -18.78
N GLN A 344 16.45 9.46 -18.41
CA GLN A 344 15.12 9.90 -17.98
C GLN A 344 15.19 10.82 -16.74
N MET A 345 16.06 10.51 -15.77
CA MET A 345 16.31 11.39 -14.64
C MET A 345 16.92 12.73 -15.06
N ALA A 346 17.86 12.73 -16.00
CA ALA A 346 18.50 13.96 -16.51
C ALA A 346 17.48 14.83 -17.25
N ASP A 347 16.58 14.24 -18.05
CA ASP A 347 15.51 14.96 -18.75
C ASP A 347 14.54 15.62 -17.76
N LEU A 348 14.11 14.89 -16.72
CA LEU A 348 13.27 15.42 -15.65
C LEU A 348 13.98 16.56 -14.91
N ARG A 349 15.24 16.37 -14.56
CA ARG A 349 16.05 17.39 -13.86
C ARG A 349 16.25 18.63 -14.71
N SER A 350 16.48 18.47 -16.03
CA SER A 350 16.65 19.58 -16.96
C SER A 350 15.41 20.45 -17.06
N LYS A 351 14.21 19.84 -17.05
CA LYS A 351 12.94 20.56 -17.22
C LYS A 351 12.35 21.08 -15.92
N PHE A 352 12.47 20.34 -14.83
CA PHE A 352 11.77 20.61 -13.57
C PHE A 352 12.74 20.95 -12.40
N GLY A 353 14.05 20.88 -12.63
CA GLY A 353 15.03 21.21 -11.60
C GLY A 353 14.90 20.36 -10.35
N ASP A 354 14.82 21.02 -9.20
CA ASP A 354 14.68 20.41 -7.87
C ASP A 354 13.21 20.22 -7.43
N GLU A 355 12.25 20.43 -8.34
CA GLU A 355 10.83 20.14 -8.05
C GLU A 355 10.61 18.65 -7.85
N ILE A 356 11.46 17.78 -8.42
CA ILE A 356 11.38 16.32 -8.33
C ILE A 356 12.62 15.79 -7.61
N GLN A 357 12.39 15.03 -6.54
CA GLN A 357 13.41 14.34 -5.76
C GLN A 357 13.22 12.85 -5.91
N PHE A 358 14.26 12.11 -6.27
CA PHE A 358 14.13 10.71 -6.63
C PHE A 358 14.19 9.78 -5.41
N HIS A 359 13.26 8.82 -5.40
CA HIS A 359 13.20 7.71 -4.46
C HIS A 359 12.87 6.45 -5.24
N PHE A 360 13.67 5.39 -5.06
CA PHE A 360 13.48 4.11 -5.74
C PHE A 360 13.35 2.96 -4.74
N GLU A 361 12.49 2.01 -5.10
CA GLU A 361 12.33 0.72 -4.42
C GLU A 361 12.57 -0.39 -5.45
N TYR A 362 13.53 -1.27 -5.20
CA TYR A 362 13.75 -2.40 -6.10
C TYR A 362 12.72 -3.50 -5.81
N ILE A 363 11.99 -3.90 -6.84
CA ILE A 363 10.92 -4.90 -6.77
C ILE A 363 11.01 -5.89 -7.93
N LYS A 364 10.39 -7.05 -7.76
CA LYS A 364 10.25 -8.03 -8.84
C LYS A 364 8.90 -7.84 -9.54
N ILE A 365 8.93 -7.68 -10.87
CA ILE A 365 7.75 -7.63 -11.73
C ILE A 365 7.94 -8.65 -12.85
N GLN A 366 7.03 -9.59 -13.01
CA GLN A 366 7.08 -10.64 -14.06
C GLN A 366 8.42 -11.41 -14.11
N GLY A 367 9.05 -11.60 -12.94
CA GLY A 367 10.32 -12.30 -12.83
C GLY A 367 11.56 -11.40 -12.87
N GLU A 368 11.46 -10.18 -13.40
CA GLU A 368 12.55 -9.22 -13.53
C GLU A 368 12.61 -8.27 -12.33
N ILE A 369 13.82 -7.89 -11.91
CA ILE A 369 14.02 -6.88 -10.87
C ILE A 369 14.06 -5.50 -11.52
N VAL A 370 13.22 -4.61 -11.05
CA VAL A 370 13.07 -3.26 -11.59
C VAL A 370 13.06 -2.20 -10.50
N PRO A 371 13.56 -0.97 -10.75
CA PRO A 371 13.44 0.15 -9.85
C PRO A 371 12.06 0.81 -9.99
N ALA A 372 11.13 0.50 -9.08
CA ALA A 372 9.90 1.26 -8.93
C ALA A 372 10.20 2.58 -8.21
N SER A 373 9.62 3.68 -8.64
CA SER A 373 9.91 5.00 -8.10
C SER A 373 8.72 5.64 -7.42
N LEU A 374 8.98 6.26 -6.27
CA LEU A 374 8.02 7.09 -5.54
C LEU A 374 8.63 8.50 -5.35
N PRO A 375 8.85 9.25 -6.44
CA PRO A 375 9.51 10.54 -6.35
C PRO A 375 8.68 11.52 -5.51
N VAL A 376 9.35 12.26 -4.65
CA VAL A 376 8.74 13.37 -3.92
C VAL A 376 8.74 14.61 -4.81
N VAL A 377 7.60 15.27 -4.89
CA VAL A 377 7.37 16.41 -5.79
C VAL A 377 6.99 17.64 -4.98
N LYS A 378 7.62 18.77 -5.25
CA LYS A 378 7.21 20.09 -4.74
C LYS A 378 5.93 20.52 -5.46
N TYR A 379 4.81 20.48 -4.73
CA TYR A 379 3.51 20.80 -5.30
C TYR A 379 3.33 22.32 -5.43
N GLN A 380 3.10 22.79 -6.64
CA GLN A 380 2.81 24.20 -6.93
C GLN A 380 1.32 24.39 -7.26
N SER A 381 0.79 23.60 -8.21
CA SER A 381 -0.60 23.58 -8.61
C SER A 381 -0.96 22.23 -9.23
N LYS A 382 -2.26 21.99 -9.40
CA LYS A 382 -2.75 20.81 -10.11
C LYS A 382 -2.23 20.77 -11.55
N GLU A 383 -2.25 21.90 -12.25
CA GLU A 383 -1.80 22.01 -13.64
C GLU A 383 -0.32 21.66 -13.76
N ARG A 384 0.52 22.17 -12.85
CA ARG A 384 1.97 21.87 -12.83
C ARG A 384 2.24 20.40 -12.54
N LEU A 385 1.50 19.80 -11.61
CA LEU A 385 1.61 18.38 -11.33
C LEU A 385 1.28 17.52 -12.56
N TYR A 386 0.20 17.84 -13.25
CA TYR A 386 -0.18 17.11 -14.47
C TYR A 386 0.75 17.42 -15.66
N GLU A 387 1.41 18.57 -15.71
CA GLU A 387 2.49 18.84 -16.67
C GLU A 387 3.67 17.89 -16.44
N ILE A 388 4.07 17.65 -15.17
CA ILE A 388 5.11 16.67 -14.82
C ILE A 388 4.69 15.27 -15.27
N ILE A 389 3.46 14.83 -14.95
CA ILE A 389 2.93 13.52 -15.34
C ILE A 389 2.94 13.36 -16.87
N GLN A 390 2.50 14.36 -17.62
CA GLN A 390 2.49 14.29 -19.07
C GLN A 390 3.91 14.24 -19.65
N PHE A 391 4.84 15.01 -19.10
CA PHE A 391 6.23 14.96 -19.53
C PHE A 391 6.87 13.60 -19.28
N CYS A 392 6.62 12.98 -18.12
CA CYS A 392 7.05 11.60 -17.83
C CYS A 392 6.64 10.65 -18.97
N LYS A 393 5.40 10.74 -19.44
CA LYS A 393 4.91 9.91 -20.54
C LYS A 393 5.66 10.17 -21.87
N THR A 394 6.07 11.42 -22.14
CA THR A 394 6.81 11.75 -23.38
C THR A 394 8.22 11.18 -23.40
N ILE A 395 8.82 10.93 -22.25
CA ILE A 395 10.12 10.31 -22.07
C ILE A 395 10.03 8.83 -21.67
N GLU A 396 8.84 8.23 -21.85
CA GLU A 396 8.56 6.81 -21.59
C GLU A 396 8.78 6.38 -20.14
N VAL A 397 8.60 7.28 -19.17
CA VAL A 397 8.45 6.95 -17.75
C VAL A 397 6.99 6.61 -17.51
N GLU A 398 6.71 5.37 -17.12
CA GLU A 398 5.35 4.96 -16.79
C GLU A 398 4.90 5.62 -15.48
N ILE A 399 3.67 6.14 -15.47
CA ILE A 399 3.08 6.76 -14.28
C ILE A 399 1.80 6.02 -13.90
N ASN A 400 1.75 5.58 -12.65
CA ASN A 400 0.52 5.25 -11.97
C ASN A 400 0.11 6.48 -11.14
N ASP A 401 -0.89 7.21 -11.63
CA ASP A 401 -1.31 8.48 -11.00
C ASP A 401 -1.98 8.23 -9.63
N PRO A 402 -1.34 8.64 -8.50
CA PRO A 402 -1.91 8.45 -7.16
C PRO A 402 -2.92 9.55 -6.79
N HIS A 403 -3.23 10.47 -7.69
CA HIS A 403 -4.09 11.63 -7.43
C HIS A 403 -5.54 11.42 -7.89
N THR A 404 -5.94 10.16 -8.08
CA THR A 404 -7.32 9.75 -8.37
C THR A 404 -7.79 8.69 -7.39
N TYR A 405 -9.07 8.78 -6.99
CA TYR A 405 -9.72 7.75 -6.18
C TYR A 405 -10.54 6.74 -7.02
N ILE A 406 -10.56 6.93 -8.34
CA ILE A 406 -11.26 6.03 -9.26
C ILE A 406 -10.25 5.02 -9.78
N LEU A 407 -10.51 3.76 -9.52
CA LEU A 407 -9.67 2.65 -9.92
C LEU A 407 -9.56 2.59 -11.46
N GLY A 408 -8.37 2.34 -11.98
CA GLY A 408 -8.09 2.31 -13.42
C GLY A 408 -7.67 3.66 -14.01
N PHE A 409 -8.21 4.78 -13.55
CA PHE A 409 -7.82 6.10 -14.05
C PHE A 409 -6.37 6.48 -13.70
N GLY A 410 -5.81 5.87 -12.66
CA GLY A 410 -4.41 6.03 -12.29
C GLY A 410 -3.40 5.37 -13.24
N GLY A 411 -3.85 4.54 -14.18
CA GLY A 411 -2.96 3.86 -15.15
C GLY A 411 -2.55 2.44 -14.75
N TYR A 412 -3.01 1.90 -13.62
CA TYR A 412 -2.86 0.48 -13.34
C TYR A 412 -3.64 -0.35 -14.37
N ASN A 413 -2.95 -1.31 -14.98
CA ASN A 413 -3.61 -2.27 -15.89
C ASN A 413 -4.47 -3.24 -15.08
N MET A 414 -5.69 -2.80 -14.78
CA MET A 414 -6.71 -3.61 -14.11
C MET A 414 -7.53 -4.31 -15.20
N ARG A 415 -7.88 -5.57 -14.98
CA ARG A 415 -8.87 -6.27 -15.80
C ARG A 415 -10.26 -5.67 -15.56
N MET A 416 -10.45 -4.41 -15.97
CA MET A 416 -11.57 -3.58 -15.56
C MET A 416 -12.93 -4.18 -15.93
N LYS A 417 -13.04 -4.78 -17.13
CA LYS A 417 -14.28 -5.45 -17.56
C LYS A 417 -14.66 -6.62 -16.67
N GLU A 418 -13.67 -7.43 -16.26
CA GLU A 418 -13.88 -8.57 -15.36
C GLU A 418 -14.27 -8.07 -13.96
N LEU A 419 -13.63 -7.00 -13.52
CA LEU A 419 -13.88 -6.38 -12.22
C LEU A 419 -15.29 -5.78 -12.14
N LEU A 420 -15.76 -5.09 -13.18
CA LEU A 420 -17.13 -4.58 -13.25
C LEU A 420 -18.17 -5.73 -13.28
N LYS A 421 -17.91 -6.78 -14.04
CA LYS A 421 -18.77 -7.98 -14.04
C LYS A 421 -18.85 -8.63 -12.67
N ARG A 422 -17.70 -8.73 -11.94
CA ARG A 422 -17.67 -9.26 -10.58
C ARG A 422 -18.42 -8.35 -9.60
N LYS A 423 -18.32 -7.05 -9.78
CA LYS A 423 -19.07 -6.07 -9.01
C LYS A 423 -20.58 -6.30 -9.15
N GLU A 424 -21.08 -6.42 -10.38
CA GLU A 424 -22.50 -6.67 -10.66
C GLU A 424 -23.00 -7.99 -10.02
N LEU A 425 -22.17 -9.04 -10.06
CA LEU A 425 -22.52 -10.33 -9.48
C LEU A 425 -22.57 -10.31 -7.95
N ASN A 426 -21.62 -9.64 -7.30
CA ASN A 426 -21.49 -9.67 -5.86
C ASN A 426 -22.15 -8.49 -5.13
N ASP A 427 -22.54 -7.45 -5.86
CA ASP A 427 -23.17 -6.24 -5.33
C ASP A 427 -24.12 -5.64 -6.39
N PRO A 428 -25.24 -6.33 -6.66
CA PRO A 428 -26.17 -5.94 -7.73
C PRO A 428 -26.81 -4.56 -7.54
N TYR A 429 -26.80 -4.05 -6.33
CA TYR A 429 -27.35 -2.72 -6.00
C TYR A 429 -26.31 -1.60 -5.96
N ASN A 430 -25.04 -1.91 -6.23
CA ASN A 430 -23.91 -0.97 -6.19
C ASN A 430 -23.84 -0.19 -4.87
N LEU A 431 -23.96 -0.88 -3.75
CA LEU A 431 -23.91 -0.28 -2.40
C LEU A 431 -22.51 -0.37 -1.76
N LEU A 432 -21.67 -1.29 -2.22
CA LEU A 432 -20.32 -1.50 -1.68
C LEU A 432 -19.34 -0.49 -2.28
N ASN A 433 -18.85 0.40 -1.45
CA ASN A 433 -17.84 1.43 -1.78
C ASN A 433 -18.14 2.13 -3.13
N PRO A 434 -19.36 2.66 -3.34
CA PRO A 434 -19.81 3.18 -4.62
C PRO A 434 -19.03 4.43 -5.04
N GLY A 435 -18.80 4.58 -6.36
CA GLY A 435 -18.06 5.71 -6.95
C GLY A 435 -16.54 5.52 -7.02
N LYS A 436 -16.02 4.33 -6.70
CA LYS A 436 -14.58 4.00 -6.82
C LYS A 436 -14.24 3.30 -8.12
N LEU A 437 -15.22 2.81 -8.86
CA LEU A 437 -15.05 2.19 -10.16
C LEU A 437 -15.55 3.11 -11.26
N PRO A 438 -14.90 3.09 -12.45
CA PRO A 438 -15.42 3.77 -13.61
C PRO A 438 -16.74 3.14 -14.06
N THR A 439 -17.56 3.90 -14.75
CA THR A 439 -18.75 3.38 -15.45
C THR A 439 -18.33 2.56 -16.68
N ALA A 440 -19.20 1.67 -17.15
CA ALA A 440 -18.96 0.90 -18.38
C ALA A 440 -18.68 1.80 -19.60
N LYS A 441 -19.30 3.00 -19.64
CA LYS A 441 -19.04 4.00 -20.67
C LYS A 441 -17.62 4.55 -20.60
N GLU A 442 -17.18 4.93 -19.38
CA GLU A 442 -15.82 5.44 -19.14
C GLU A 442 -14.75 4.37 -19.44
N VAL A 443 -15.02 3.09 -19.16
CA VAL A 443 -14.10 1.98 -19.51
C VAL A 443 -13.90 1.90 -21.03
N GLN A 444 -14.97 2.12 -21.83
CA GLN A 444 -14.86 2.16 -23.29
C GLN A 444 -14.16 3.42 -23.79
N GLU A 445 -14.49 4.58 -23.21
CA GLU A 445 -13.95 5.89 -23.60
C GLU A 445 -12.45 6.01 -23.32
N PHE A 446 -12.00 5.53 -22.16
CA PHE A 446 -10.60 5.60 -21.72
C PHE A 446 -9.80 4.33 -22.03
N GLN A 447 -10.37 3.32 -22.68
CA GLN A 447 -9.74 2.04 -23.02
C GLN A 447 -9.11 1.32 -21.82
N LEU A 448 -9.81 1.31 -20.68
CA LEU A 448 -9.38 0.68 -19.41
C LEU A 448 -9.57 -0.84 -19.41
#